data_e173c6a8c7fee0a842533ab9de47f21c
#
_entry.id   e173c6a8c7fee0a842533ab9de47f21c
#
_cell.length_a   1.000
_cell.length_b   1.000
_cell.length_c   1.000
_cell.angle_alpha   90.00
_cell.angle_beta   90.00
_cell.angle_gamma   90.00
#
_symmetry.space_group_name_H-M   'P 1'
#
loop_
_entity.id
_entity.type
_entity.pdbx_description
1 polymer ?
#
loop_
_entity_poly.entity_id
_entity_poly.type
_entity_poly.pdbx_seq_one_letter_code
_entity_poly.pdbx_strand_id
1 'polypeptide(L)'
;MPRTIIISGANNGIGLAMTHALLNMGDRVAALDLSLSHLEPASSNFLPVECNVTNPQRVKTVVDEVVAQWGGVDILVNNACLALFVMFDKRTLDDIRREFEVNYYGYINLIRAVLPVMKKQGHGVVHNMSSGVGFTGMPGMIGYTSTKGAIESMTRTLALEYAKQGIVFNIMHPPLTRTKSAAPFGVPEEMMADSETVGRGMAKLVGKTRAVLAPGFSNRIQLWMSYHFRVSIGKLLTRMADRARQNPKQKG
;
A
#
# COMPACT_ATOMS: atom_id res chain seq x y z
N MET A 1 -7.36 -19.67 14.90
CA MET A 1 -6.12 -20.08 14.20
C MET A 1 -5.39 -18.84 13.71
N PRO A 2 -4.06 -18.83 13.61
CA PRO A 2 -3.31 -17.74 12.99
C PRO A 2 -3.75 -17.52 11.55
N ARG A 3 -3.95 -16.27 11.14
CA ARG A 3 -4.25 -15.94 9.74
C ARG A 3 -2.97 -15.98 8.91
N THR A 4 -3.03 -16.44 7.67
CA THR A 4 -1.93 -16.40 6.71
C THR A 4 -2.03 -15.14 5.86
N ILE A 5 -1.05 -14.24 6.00
CA ILE A 5 -1.04 -12.90 5.41
C ILE A 5 0.17 -12.75 4.48
N ILE A 6 -0.05 -12.32 3.25
CA ILE A 6 1.01 -11.85 2.35
C ILE A 6 1.00 -10.32 2.36
N ILE A 7 2.15 -9.70 2.59
CA ILE A 7 2.33 -8.25 2.52
C ILE A 7 3.48 -7.89 1.58
N SER A 8 3.25 -7.00 0.62
CA SER A 8 4.27 -6.49 -0.28
C SER A 8 4.81 -5.13 0.15
N GLY A 9 6.08 -4.83 -0.16
CA GLY A 9 6.75 -3.61 0.31
C GLY A 9 6.96 -3.63 1.83
N ALA A 10 7.40 -4.79 2.35
CA ALA A 10 7.43 -5.08 3.78
C ALA A 10 8.73 -4.65 4.49
N ASN A 11 9.77 -4.27 3.74
CA ASN A 11 11.09 -4.01 4.31
C ASN A 11 11.28 -2.57 4.82
N ASN A 12 10.31 -1.67 4.61
CA ASN A 12 10.44 -0.26 5.03
C ASN A 12 9.09 0.36 5.41
N GLY A 13 9.16 1.45 6.19
CA GLY A 13 8.05 2.35 6.47
C GLY A 13 6.80 1.65 7.02
N ILE A 14 5.64 1.95 6.42
CA ILE A 14 4.35 1.40 6.86
C ILE A 14 4.31 -0.13 6.74
N GLY A 15 4.86 -0.70 5.66
CA GLY A 15 4.88 -2.15 5.41
C GLY A 15 5.64 -2.91 6.49
N LEU A 16 6.84 -2.42 6.86
CA LEU A 16 7.65 -3.02 7.93
C LEU A 16 6.94 -2.96 9.28
N ALA A 17 6.42 -1.79 9.64
CA ALA A 17 5.69 -1.62 10.89
C ALA A 17 4.40 -2.46 10.95
N MET A 18 3.69 -2.62 9.82
CA MET A 18 2.55 -3.56 9.73
C MET A 18 3.00 -5.01 9.92
N THR A 19 4.10 -5.43 9.29
CA THR A 19 4.66 -6.78 9.38
C THR A 19 4.94 -7.14 10.84
N HIS A 20 5.68 -6.31 11.57
CA HIS A 20 5.96 -6.52 12.98
C HIS A 20 4.69 -6.56 13.83
N ALA A 21 3.74 -5.65 13.59
CA ALA A 21 2.49 -5.61 14.35
C ALA A 21 1.63 -6.86 14.11
N LEU A 22 1.56 -7.38 12.88
CA LEU A 22 0.80 -8.59 12.55
C LEU A 22 1.44 -9.84 13.18
N LEU A 23 2.77 -9.95 13.16
CA LEU A 23 3.50 -11.02 13.85
C LEU A 23 3.23 -10.99 15.35
N ASN A 24 3.27 -9.81 15.97
CA ASN A 24 2.96 -9.63 17.39
C ASN A 24 1.48 -9.95 17.74
N MET A 25 0.58 -9.90 16.77
CA MET A 25 -0.82 -10.35 16.92
C MET A 25 -0.98 -11.87 16.76
N GLY A 26 0.12 -12.60 16.49
CA GLY A 26 0.13 -14.05 16.32
C GLY A 26 -0.24 -14.53 14.91
N ASP A 27 -0.25 -13.65 13.91
CA ASP A 27 -0.49 -14.00 12.52
C ASP A 27 0.75 -14.65 11.88
N ARG A 28 0.56 -15.41 10.80
CA ARG A 28 1.62 -15.88 9.90
C ARG A 28 1.79 -14.86 8.79
N VAL A 29 3.01 -14.36 8.60
CA VAL A 29 3.27 -13.26 7.65
C VAL A 29 4.35 -13.65 6.65
N ALA A 30 3.99 -13.68 5.36
CA ALA A 30 4.94 -13.67 4.26
C ALA A 30 5.20 -12.22 3.83
N ALA A 31 6.41 -11.76 4.09
CA ALA A 31 6.84 -10.38 3.89
C ALA A 31 7.66 -10.25 2.61
N LEU A 32 7.10 -9.65 1.57
CA LEU A 32 7.69 -9.53 0.25
C LEU A 32 8.29 -8.14 0.03
N ASP A 33 9.56 -8.09 -0.38
CA ASP A 33 10.24 -6.86 -0.79
C ASP A 33 11.37 -7.16 -1.79
N LEU A 34 11.94 -6.13 -2.40
CA LEU A 34 13.16 -6.22 -3.23
C LEU A 34 14.43 -6.43 -2.40
N SER A 35 14.38 -6.12 -1.12
CA SER A 35 15.47 -6.29 -0.15
C SER A 35 14.88 -6.77 1.17
N LEU A 36 15.64 -7.53 1.93
CA LEU A 36 15.23 -8.07 3.22
C LEU A 36 16.03 -7.47 4.39
N SER A 37 16.77 -6.39 4.16
CA SER A 37 17.79 -5.85 5.07
C SER A 37 17.28 -5.41 6.46
N HIS A 38 15.98 -5.14 6.60
CA HIS A 38 15.35 -4.74 7.86
C HIS A 38 14.36 -5.80 8.39
N LEU A 39 14.29 -6.96 7.72
CA LEU A 39 13.43 -8.05 8.14
C LEU A 39 14.22 -9.08 8.95
N GLU A 40 13.60 -9.58 10.01
CA GLU A 40 14.17 -10.67 10.82
C GLU A 40 14.28 -11.97 9.99
N PRO A 41 15.13 -12.92 10.40
CA PRO A 41 15.20 -14.25 9.79
C PRO A 41 13.83 -14.96 9.84
N ALA A 42 13.63 -15.88 8.90
CA ALA A 42 12.43 -16.72 8.84
C ALA A 42 12.22 -17.52 10.15
N SER A 43 10.95 -17.69 10.51
CA SER A 43 10.52 -18.50 11.66
C SER A 43 9.25 -19.29 11.31
N SER A 44 8.67 -20.02 12.24
CA SER A 44 7.45 -20.83 11.99
C SER A 44 6.25 -20.01 11.52
N ASN A 45 6.19 -18.74 11.90
CA ASN A 45 5.11 -17.80 11.53
C ASN A 45 5.57 -16.61 10.70
N PHE A 46 6.86 -16.57 10.29
CA PHE A 46 7.41 -15.48 9.50
C PHE A 46 8.24 -15.98 8.30
N LEU A 47 7.90 -15.51 7.10
CA LEU A 47 8.56 -15.86 5.85
C LEU A 47 8.95 -14.56 5.10
N PRO A 48 10.18 -14.04 5.31
CA PRO A 48 10.69 -12.95 4.50
C PRO A 48 11.13 -13.49 3.12
N VAL A 49 10.66 -12.84 2.04
CA VAL A 49 10.91 -13.32 0.67
C VAL A 49 11.34 -12.17 -0.24
N GLU A 50 12.49 -12.32 -0.88
CA GLU A 50 12.89 -11.41 -1.95
C GLU A 50 12.00 -11.65 -3.18
N CYS A 51 11.22 -10.61 -3.51
CA CYS A 51 10.23 -10.66 -4.58
C CYS A 51 10.05 -9.30 -5.24
N ASN A 52 10.36 -9.25 -6.54
CA ASN A 52 9.93 -8.14 -7.37
C ASN A 52 8.47 -8.38 -7.81
N VAL A 53 7.55 -7.55 -7.34
CA VAL A 53 6.12 -7.67 -7.66
C VAL A 53 5.80 -7.46 -9.14
N THR A 54 6.73 -6.89 -9.92
CA THR A 54 6.58 -6.74 -11.39
C THR A 54 6.90 -8.01 -12.15
N ASN A 55 7.43 -9.06 -11.49
CA ASN A 55 7.70 -10.36 -12.08
C ASN A 55 6.57 -11.35 -11.72
N PRO A 56 5.62 -11.62 -12.62
CA PRO A 56 4.46 -12.47 -12.31
C PRO A 56 4.83 -13.93 -12.01
N GLN A 57 5.94 -14.44 -12.60
CA GLN A 57 6.41 -15.81 -12.35
C GLN A 57 6.97 -15.93 -10.92
N ARG A 58 7.80 -14.95 -10.49
CA ARG A 58 8.31 -14.96 -9.11
C ARG A 58 7.18 -14.79 -8.10
N VAL A 59 6.23 -13.90 -8.36
CA VAL A 59 5.03 -13.71 -7.51
C VAL A 59 4.26 -15.02 -7.37
N LYS A 60 4.03 -15.74 -8.48
CA LYS A 60 3.35 -17.05 -8.43
C LYS A 60 4.13 -18.04 -7.58
N THR A 61 5.43 -18.19 -7.79
CA THR A 61 6.29 -19.11 -7.02
C THR A 61 6.19 -18.80 -5.52
N VAL A 62 6.26 -17.52 -5.12
CA VAL A 62 6.14 -17.12 -3.72
C VAL A 62 4.78 -17.49 -3.11
N VAL A 63 3.69 -17.29 -3.86
CA VAL A 63 2.37 -17.71 -3.37
C VAL A 63 2.29 -19.22 -3.21
N ASP A 64 2.87 -19.99 -4.13
CA ASP A 64 2.92 -21.46 -4.03
C ASP A 64 3.76 -21.90 -2.80
N GLU A 65 4.91 -21.22 -2.51
CA GLU A 65 5.73 -21.44 -1.31
C GLU A 65 4.92 -21.21 -0.03
N VAL A 66 4.16 -20.08 0.05
CA VAL A 66 3.29 -19.76 1.19
C VAL A 66 2.20 -20.81 1.40
N VAL A 67 1.56 -21.24 0.30
CA VAL A 67 0.52 -22.29 0.35
C VAL A 67 1.10 -23.62 0.80
N ALA A 68 2.27 -24.00 0.31
CA ALA A 68 2.95 -25.23 0.72
C ALA A 68 3.31 -25.22 2.22
N GLN A 69 3.75 -24.06 2.76
CA GLN A 69 4.15 -23.93 4.13
C GLN A 69 2.99 -23.83 5.13
N TRP A 70 1.91 -23.10 4.77
CA TRP A 70 0.83 -22.77 5.71
C TRP A 70 -0.57 -23.19 5.27
N GLY A 71 -0.70 -23.82 4.10
CA GLY A 71 -1.94 -24.43 3.63
C GLY A 71 -2.88 -23.49 2.87
N GLY A 72 -2.62 -22.18 2.85
CA GLY A 72 -3.49 -21.22 2.16
C GLY A 72 -3.07 -19.78 2.35
N VAL A 73 -3.92 -18.84 1.86
CA VAL A 73 -3.74 -17.40 2.01
C VAL A 73 -5.06 -16.76 2.41
N ASP A 74 -5.15 -16.25 3.63
CA ASP A 74 -6.36 -15.58 4.13
C ASP A 74 -6.41 -14.12 3.68
N ILE A 75 -5.26 -13.44 3.68
CA ILE A 75 -5.20 -12.00 3.44
C ILE A 75 -4.01 -11.65 2.54
N LEU A 76 -4.28 -10.79 1.54
CA LEU A 76 -3.26 -10.11 0.77
C LEU A 76 -3.27 -8.62 1.12
N VAL A 77 -2.11 -8.05 1.45
CA VAL A 77 -1.90 -6.61 1.61
C VAL A 77 -0.97 -6.10 0.50
N ASN A 78 -1.54 -5.49 -0.51
CA ASN A 78 -0.81 -4.81 -1.57
C ASN A 78 -0.35 -3.43 -1.06
N ASN A 79 0.94 -3.31 -0.69
CA ASN A 79 1.52 -2.08 -0.15
C ASN A 79 2.78 -1.63 -0.91
N ALA A 80 3.47 -2.49 -1.66
CA ALA A 80 4.63 -2.10 -2.47
C ALA A 80 4.32 -0.88 -3.35
N CYS A 81 5.23 0.09 -3.36
CA CYS A 81 4.97 1.36 -4.03
C CYS A 81 6.26 2.06 -4.45
N LEU A 82 6.27 2.61 -5.66
CA LEU A 82 7.23 3.56 -6.18
C LEU A 82 6.55 4.92 -6.33
N ALA A 83 7.17 5.99 -5.81
CA ALA A 83 6.71 7.35 -5.98
C ALA A 83 7.88 8.24 -6.42
N LEU A 84 7.74 8.90 -7.55
CA LEU A 84 8.72 9.82 -8.11
C LEU A 84 8.17 11.25 -8.07
N PHE A 85 9.06 12.20 -7.73
CA PHE A 85 8.73 13.62 -7.58
C PHE A 85 9.45 14.43 -8.65
N VAL A 86 8.88 14.48 -9.85
CA VAL A 86 9.40 15.21 -10.99
C VAL A 86 8.26 15.91 -11.71
N MET A 87 8.39 17.19 -11.98
CA MET A 87 7.37 17.96 -12.73
C MET A 87 7.18 17.36 -14.12
N PHE A 88 5.96 17.46 -14.65
CA PHE A 88 5.56 16.75 -15.88
C PHE A 88 6.42 17.07 -17.08
N ASP A 89 6.81 18.32 -17.25
CA ASP A 89 7.68 18.81 -18.34
C ASP A 89 9.10 18.24 -18.31
N LYS A 90 9.56 17.77 -17.14
CA LYS A 90 10.89 17.16 -16.92
C LYS A 90 10.84 15.65 -16.73
N ARG A 91 9.65 15.07 -16.78
CA ARG A 91 9.43 13.66 -16.48
C ARG A 91 9.43 12.81 -17.74
N THR A 92 10.12 11.69 -17.72
CA THR A 92 10.11 10.74 -18.82
C THR A 92 8.84 9.87 -18.79
N LEU A 93 8.44 9.36 -19.95
CA LEU A 93 7.34 8.39 -20.02
C LEU A 93 7.70 7.08 -19.29
N ASP A 94 8.97 6.70 -19.29
CA ASP A 94 9.44 5.50 -18.63
C ASP A 94 9.35 5.61 -17.11
N ASP A 95 9.54 6.79 -16.52
CA ASP A 95 9.28 7.01 -15.11
C ASP A 95 7.82 6.74 -14.76
N ILE A 96 6.88 7.21 -15.59
CA ILE A 96 5.45 6.97 -15.39
C ILE A 96 5.14 5.47 -15.54
N ARG A 97 5.68 4.81 -16.56
CA ARG A 97 5.52 3.36 -16.78
C ARG A 97 6.01 2.56 -15.58
N ARG A 98 7.19 2.89 -15.04
CA ARG A 98 7.75 2.20 -13.86
C ARG A 98 6.84 2.32 -12.63
N GLU A 99 6.23 3.49 -12.40
CA GLU A 99 5.26 3.63 -11.31
C GLU A 99 4.01 2.78 -11.55
N PHE A 100 3.51 2.68 -12.79
CA PHE A 100 2.41 1.77 -13.12
C PHE A 100 2.80 0.30 -12.97
N GLU A 101 3.99 -0.10 -13.42
CA GLU A 101 4.48 -1.47 -13.26
C GLU A 101 4.50 -1.91 -11.80
N VAL A 102 5.05 -1.07 -10.91
CA VAL A 102 5.14 -1.41 -9.49
C VAL A 102 3.78 -1.28 -8.80
N ASN A 103 3.13 -0.10 -8.91
CA ASN A 103 2.00 0.26 -8.05
C ASN A 103 0.69 -0.39 -8.51
N TYR A 104 0.51 -0.61 -9.81
CA TYR A 104 -0.74 -1.11 -10.38
C TYR A 104 -0.61 -2.55 -10.88
N TYR A 105 0.32 -2.82 -11.82
CA TYR A 105 0.51 -4.18 -12.33
C TYR A 105 1.09 -5.12 -11.28
N GLY A 106 1.95 -4.64 -10.38
CA GLY A 106 2.41 -5.41 -9.23
C GLY A 106 1.26 -5.89 -8.33
N TYR A 107 0.26 -5.03 -8.09
CA TYR A 107 -0.95 -5.43 -7.35
C TYR A 107 -1.77 -6.46 -8.12
N ILE A 108 -1.95 -6.27 -9.43
CA ILE A 108 -2.64 -7.24 -10.30
C ILE A 108 -1.94 -8.60 -10.27
N ASN A 109 -0.61 -8.64 -10.35
CA ASN A 109 0.17 -9.87 -10.32
C ASN A 109 -0.09 -10.65 -9.01
N LEU A 110 -0.02 -9.96 -7.86
CA LEU A 110 -0.30 -10.57 -6.55
C LEU A 110 -1.75 -11.04 -6.44
N ILE A 111 -2.71 -10.22 -6.85
CA ILE A 111 -4.13 -10.60 -6.87
C ILE A 111 -4.36 -11.85 -7.73
N ARG A 112 -3.82 -11.88 -8.94
CA ARG A 112 -3.95 -13.03 -9.85
C ARG A 112 -3.33 -14.30 -9.28
N ALA A 113 -2.26 -14.19 -8.50
CA ALA A 113 -1.60 -15.34 -7.89
C ALA A 113 -2.39 -15.89 -6.69
N VAL A 114 -2.93 -15.02 -5.81
CA VAL A 114 -3.68 -15.49 -4.62
C VAL A 114 -5.13 -15.87 -4.92
N LEU A 115 -5.73 -15.29 -5.96
CA LEU A 115 -7.15 -15.44 -6.25
C LEU A 115 -7.60 -16.91 -6.45
N PRO A 116 -6.87 -17.78 -7.19
CA PRO A 116 -7.22 -19.20 -7.30
C PRO A 116 -7.24 -19.92 -5.94
N VAL A 117 -6.30 -19.57 -5.05
CA VAL A 117 -6.20 -20.12 -3.68
C VAL A 117 -7.42 -19.71 -2.87
N MET A 118 -7.73 -18.40 -2.82
CA MET A 118 -8.88 -17.85 -2.09
C MET A 118 -10.21 -18.38 -2.63
N LYS A 119 -10.34 -18.57 -3.94
CA LYS A 119 -11.53 -19.18 -4.55
C LYS A 119 -11.71 -20.62 -4.10
N LYS A 120 -10.64 -21.43 -4.05
CA LYS A 120 -10.68 -22.81 -3.56
C LYS A 120 -11.03 -22.86 -2.07
N GLN A 121 -10.56 -21.88 -1.28
CA GLN A 121 -10.89 -21.75 0.14
C GLN A 121 -12.33 -21.29 0.39
N GLY A 122 -12.98 -20.63 -0.57
CA GLY A 122 -14.28 -19.98 -0.41
C GLY A 122 -14.24 -18.68 0.42
N HIS A 123 -13.06 -18.18 0.76
CA HIS A 123 -12.85 -16.92 1.49
C HIS A 123 -11.51 -16.30 1.19
N GLY A 124 -11.39 -14.99 1.42
CA GLY A 124 -10.17 -14.23 1.33
C GLY A 124 -10.41 -12.73 1.44
N VAL A 125 -9.40 -11.98 1.85
CA VAL A 125 -9.46 -10.52 1.92
C VAL A 125 -8.26 -9.91 1.21
N VAL A 126 -8.51 -9.01 0.28
CA VAL A 126 -7.47 -8.27 -0.45
C VAL A 126 -7.55 -6.79 -0.06
N HIS A 127 -6.51 -6.31 0.56
CA HIS A 127 -6.31 -4.91 0.92
C HIS A 127 -5.40 -4.24 -0.10
N ASN A 128 -5.89 -3.22 -0.81
CA ASN A 128 -5.10 -2.43 -1.74
C ASN A 128 -4.78 -1.06 -1.13
N MET A 129 -3.48 -0.76 -0.96
CA MET A 129 -3.04 0.52 -0.39
C MET A 129 -3.20 1.63 -1.42
N SER A 130 -4.07 2.61 -1.11
CA SER A 130 -4.26 3.81 -1.90
C SER A 130 -3.72 5.05 -1.17
N SER A 131 -4.11 6.24 -1.61
CA SER A 131 -3.73 7.52 -1.02
C SER A 131 -4.78 8.59 -1.37
N GLY A 132 -4.99 9.54 -0.48
CA GLY A 132 -5.87 10.69 -0.72
C GLY A 132 -5.48 11.52 -1.95
N VAL A 133 -4.19 11.54 -2.33
CA VAL A 133 -3.73 12.23 -3.55
C VAL A 133 -4.19 11.56 -4.85
N GLY A 134 -4.66 10.31 -4.80
CA GLY A 134 -5.35 9.67 -5.92
C GLY A 134 -6.67 10.36 -6.30
N PHE A 135 -7.27 11.14 -5.38
CA PHE A 135 -8.46 11.95 -5.64
C PHE A 135 -8.12 13.40 -5.96
N THR A 136 -7.16 13.99 -5.24
CA THR A 136 -6.88 15.42 -5.29
C THR A 136 -5.84 15.80 -6.34
N GLY A 137 -5.01 14.84 -6.76
CA GLY A 137 -3.77 15.12 -7.48
C GLY A 137 -2.72 15.77 -6.58
N MET A 138 -1.48 15.82 -7.06
CA MET A 138 -0.35 16.51 -6.44
C MET A 138 0.66 16.88 -7.53
N PRO A 139 1.12 18.14 -7.63
CA PRO A 139 2.15 18.53 -8.60
C PRO A 139 3.42 17.69 -8.43
N GLY A 140 4.02 17.31 -9.56
CA GLY A 140 5.23 16.50 -9.61
C GLY A 140 5.02 15.00 -9.36
N MET A 141 3.78 14.54 -9.17
CA MET A 141 3.48 13.12 -8.84
C MET A 141 2.50 12.47 -9.82
N ILE A 142 2.49 12.86 -11.08
CA ILE A 142 1.47 12.41 -12.04
C ILE A 142 1.36 10.88 -12.11
N GLY A 143 2.46 10.14 -12.19
CA GLY A 143 2.43 8.67 -12.25
C GLY A 143 1.86 8.07 -10.96
N TYR A 144 2.38 8.47 -9.79
CA TYR A 144 1.90 8.00 -8.50
C TYR A 144 0.41 8.27 -8.30
N THR A 145 -0.04 9.51 -8.48
CA THR A 145 -1.45 9.89 -8.27
C THR A 145 -2.38 9.16 -9.23
N SER A 146 -1.96 8.99 -10.48
CA SER A 146 -2.71 8.22 -11.49
C SER A 146 -2.81 6.75 -11.10
N THR A 147 -1.72 6.12 -10.62
CA THR A 147 -1.77 4.72 -10.14
C THR A 147 -2.71 4.55 -8.95
N LYS A 148 -2.74 5.51 -8.01
CA LYS A 148 -3.64 5.44 -6.85
C LYS A 148 -5.11 5.61 -7.25
N GLY A 149 -5.42 6.47 -8.23
CA GLY A 149 -6.74 6.56 -8.83
C GLY A 149 -7.16 5.27 -9.56
N ALA A 150 -6.24 4.65 -10.30
CA ALA A 150 -6.47 3.37 -10.97
C ALA A 150 -6.74 2.23 -9.96
N ILE A 151 -5.98 2.17 -8.85
CA ILE A 151 -6.19 1.20 -7.75
C ILE A 151 -7.58 1.35 -7.14
N GLU A 152 -8.07 2.59 -6.94
CA GLU A 152 -9.42 2.86 -6.44
C GLU A 152 -10.49 2.23 -7.34
N SER A 153 -10.39 2.45 -8.65
CA SER A 153 -11.35 1.91 -9.63
C SER A 153 -11.26 0.39 -9.73
N MET A 154 -10.06 -0.15 -9.86
CA MET A 154 -9.81 -1.60 -9.91
C MET A 154 -10.40 -2.30 -8.67
N THR A 155 -10.15 -1.76 -7.48
CA THR A 155 -10.61 -2.40 -6.24
C THR A 155 -12.13 -2.44 -6.16
N ARG A 156 -12.83 -1.35 -6.54
CA ARG A 156 -14.30 -1.33 -6.59
C ARG A 156 -14.86 -2.34 -7.58
N THR A 157 -14.25 -2.45 -8.77
CA THR A 157 -14.65 -3.43 -9.79
C THR A 157 -14.51 -4.86 -9.28
N LEU A 158 -13.34 -5.22 -8.73
CA LEU A 158 -13.10 -6.55 -8.18
C LEU A 158 -14.01 -6.87 -6.98
N ALA A 159 -14.31 -5.89 -6.13
CA ALA A 159 -15.26 -6.07 -5.03
C ALA A 159 -16.66 -6.47 -5.53
N LEU A 160 -17.11 -5.91 -6.66
CA LEU A 160 -18.39 -6.27 -7.27
C LEU A 160 -18.34 -7.66 -7.95
N GLU A 161 -17.25 -7.95 -8.67
CA GLU A 161 -17.08 -9.23 -9.38
C GLU A 161 -17.01 -10.44 -8.44
N TYR A 162 -16.38 -10.28 -7.27
CA TYR A 162 -16.12 -11.38 -6.34
C TYR A 162 -17.02 -11.40 -5.10
N ALA A 163 -17.99 -10.48 -4.98
CA ALA A 163 -18.88 -10.37 -3.83
C ALA A 163 -19.59 -11.68 -3.46
N LYS A 164 -19.98 -12.48 -4.48
CA LYS A 164 -20.68 -13.76 -4.28
C LYS A 164 -19.75 -14.96 -4.05
N GLN A 165 -18.43 -14.76 -4.08
CA GLN A 165 -17.44 -15.82 -3.96
C GLN A 165 -16.74 -15.83 -2.59
N GLY A 166 -17.23 -15.03 -1.62
CA GLY A 166 -16.64 -14.94 -0.28
C GLY A 166 -15.30 -14.19 -0.25
N ILE A 167 -14.92 -13.50 -1.34
CA ILE A 167 -13.66 -12.76 -1.43
C ILE A 167 -13.94 -11.27 -1.35
N VAL A 168 -13.30 -10.60 -0.39
CA VAL A 168 -13.48 -9.18 -0.13
C VAL A 168 -12.30 -8.39 -0.70
N PHE A 169 -12.61 -7.36 -1.48
CA PHE A 169 -11.63 -6.36 -1.92
C PHE A 169 -11.95 -5.03 -1.27
N ASN A 170 -10.95 -4.40 -0.67
CA ASN A 170 -11.11 -3.08 -0.07
C ASN A 170 -9.86 -2.22 -0.20
N ILE A 171 -10.02 -0.96 0.10
CA ILE A 171 -8.98 0.06 -0.02
C ILE A 171 -8.54 0.48 1.36
N MET A 172 -7.24 0.59 1.55
CA MET A 172 -6.62 1.13 2.75
C MET A 172 -5.98 2.50 2.46
N HIS A 173 -6.33 3.50 3.27
CA HIS A 173 -5.77 4.85 3.18
C HIS A 173 -4.96 5.18 4.44
N PRO A 174 -3.62 5.15 4.40
CA PRO A 174 -2.81 5.68 5.48
C PRO A 174 -2.90 7.21 5.50
N PRO A 175 -2.72 7.85 6.67
CA PRO A 175 -2.45 9.27 6.74
C PRO A 175 -1.11 9.60 6.06
N LEU A 176 -0.83 10.89 5.83
CA LEU A 176 0.49 11.32 5.38
C LEU A 176 1.54 10.88 6.40
N THR A 177 2.46 10.01 5.97
CA THR A 177 3.36 9.28 6.84
C THR A 177 4.81 9.57 6.47
N ARG A 178 5.65 9.80 7.48
CA ARG A 178 7.10 9.97 7.33
C ARG A 178 7.73 8.64 6.91
N THR A 179 8.04 8.54 5.62
CA THR A 179 8.70 7.40 5.00
C THR A 179 9.76 7.88 4.01
N LYS A 180 10.71 7.00 3.63
CA LYS A 180 11.69 7.32 2.58
C LYS A 180 10.99 7.76 1.27
N SER A 181 9.86 7.14 0.93
CA SER A 181 9.09 7.49 -0.26
C SER A 181 8.36 8.84 -0.15
N ALA A 182 8.08 9.32 1.06
CA ALA A 182 7.41 10.59 1.29
C ALA A 182 8.38 11.77 1.50
N ALA A 183 9.66 11.51 1.79
CA ALA A 183 10.66 12.56 2.02
C ALA A 183 10.71 13.63 0.91
N PRO A 184 10.59 13.29 -0.41
CA PRO A 184 10.57 14.30 -1.47
C PRO A 184 9.31 15.17 -1.54
N PHE A 185 8.25 14.91 -0.74
CA PHE A 185 7.02 15.73 -0.76
C PHE A 185 7.28 17.21 -0.37
N GLY A 186 8.37 17.48 0.35
CA GLY A 186 8.65 18.82 0.87
C GLY A 186 7.62 19.30 1.91
N VAL A 187 6.87 18.38 2.51
CA VAL A 187 5.99 18.67 3.67
C VAL A 187 6.85 18.55 4.92
N PRO A 188 6.74 19.50 5.88
CA PRO A 188 7.46 19.42 7.14
C PRO A 188 7.22 18.07 7.86
N GLU A 189 8.28 17.48 8.40
CA GLU A 189 8.19 16.17 9.06
C GLU A 189 7.22 16.16 10.23
N GLU A 190 7.08 17.31 10.92
CA GLU A 190 6.15 17.49 12.05
C GLU A 190 4.68 17.34 11.63
N MET A 191 4.38 17.54 10.34
CA MET A 191 3.05 17.34 9.78
C MET A 191 2.81 15.92 9.29
N MET A 192 3.82 15.06 9.34
CA MET A 192 3.74 13.67 8.93
C MET A 192 3.62 12.76 10.17
N ALA A 193 2.71 11.79 10.08
CA ALA A 193 2.59 10.79 11.12
C ALA A 193 3.80 9.84 11.12
N ASP A 194 4.17 9.36 12.28
CA ASP A 194 5.23 8.37 12.44
C ASP A 194 4.85 7.03 11.79
N SER A 195 5.78 6.42 11.03
CA SER A 195 5.52 5.19 10.28
C SER A 195 5.20 3.99 11.16
N GLU A 196 5.81 3.90 12.34
CA GLU A 196 5.56 2.83 13.31
C GLU A 196 4.12 2.91 13.85
N THR A 197 3.70 4.10 14.26
CA THR A 197 2.34 4.37 14.74
C THR A 197 1.29 4.11 13.67
N VAL A 198 1.54 4.56 12.44
CA VAL A 198 0.65 4.33 11.31
C VAL A 198 0.57 2.84 10.97
N GLY A 199 1.70 2.15 10.90
CA GLY A 199 1.74 0.72 10.59
C GLY A 199 0.98 -0.11 11.62
N ARG A 200 1.15 0.15 12.92
CA ARG A 200 0.35 -0.49 13.97
C ARG A 200 -1.15 -0.19 13.83
N GLY A 201 -1.50 1.05 13.49
CA GLY A 201 -2.89 1.43 13.24
C GLY A 201 -3.50 0.72 12.04
N MET A 202 -2.73 0.58 10.95
CA MET A 202 -3.13 -0.13 9.74
C MET A 202 -3.26 -1.64 9.98
N ALA A 203 -2.34 -2.25 10.73
CA ALA A 203 -2.38 -3.68 11.08
C ALA A 203 -3.69 -4.06 11.80
N LYS A 204 -4.22 -3.20 12.68
CA LYS A 204 -5.53 -3.40 13.34
C LYS A 204 -6.72 -3.42 12.37
N LEU A 205 -6.54 -2.90 11.17
CA LEU A 205 -7.57 -2.88 10.11
C LEU A 205 -7.46 -4.09 9.18
N VAL A 206 -6.34 -4.82 9.22
CA VAL A 206 -6.12 -6.00 8.38
C VAL A 206 -7.15 -7.09 8.72
N GLY A 207 -7.83 -7.59 7.68
CA GLY A 207 -8.94 -8.54 7.79
C GLY A 207 -10.32 -7.89 7.99
N LYS A 208 -10.43 -6.56 8.10
CA LYS A 208 -11.74 -5.89 8.10
C LYS A 208 -12.31 -5.85 6.70
N THR A 209 -13.66 -5.95 6.61
CA THR A 209 -14.39 -6.13 5.34
C THR A 209 -15.08 -4.86 4.82
N ARG A 210 -14.92 -3.72 5.48
CA ARG A 210 -15.45 -2.43 5.01
C ARG A 210 -14.77 -2.02 3.71
N ALA A 211 -15.51 -1.42 2.77
CA ALA A 211 -14.99 -1.02 1.46
C ALA A 211 -13.79 -0.07 1.53
N VAL A 212 -13.77 0.84 2.50
CA VAL A 212 -12.69 1.80 2.73
C VAL A 212 -12.25 1.76 4.19
N LEU A 213 -10.95 1.62 4.39
CA LEU A 213 -10.29 1.52 5.68
C LEU A 213 -9.28 2.67 5.87
N ALA A 214 -9.43 3.41 6.94
CA ALA A 214 -8.51 4.47 7.35
C ALA A 214 -8.37 4.47 8.88
N PRO A 215 -7.14 4.54 9.43
CA PRO A 215 -6.92 4.52 10.87
C PRO A 215 -7.28 5.89 11.48
N GLY A 216 -7.95 5.86 12.64
CA GLY A 216 -8.32 7.08 13.37
C GLY A 216 -9.46 7.89 12.74
N PHE A 217 -10.11 8.70 13.58
CA PHE A 217 -11.26 9.49 13.17
C PHE A 217 -10.87 10.69 12.29
N SER A 218 -9.80 11.40 12.67
CA SER A 218 -9.29 12.57 11.92
C SER A 218 -8.90 12.21 10.48
N ASN A 219 -8.21 11.07 10.29
CA ASN A 219 -7.82 10.61 8.95
C ASN A 219 -9.05 10.26 8.09
N ARG A 220 -10.11 9.72 8.70
CA ARG A 220 -11.36 9.42 7.99
C ARG A 220 -12.08 10.69 7.55
N ILE A 221 -12.10 11.75 8.37
CA ILE A 221 -12.64 13.06 8.00
C ILE A 221 -11.79 13.66 6.86
N GLN A 222 -10.48 13.65 7.00
CA GLN A 222 -9.58 14.18 5.97
C GLN A 222 -9.76 13.47 4.62
N LEU A 223 -9.92 12.17 4.65
CA LEU A 223 -10.18 11.36 3.45
C LEU A 223 -11.53 11.73 2.82
N TRP A 224 -12.56 11.87 3.63
CA TRP A 224 -13.89 12.32 3.18
C TRP A 224 -13.83 13.69 2.54
N MET A 225 -13.12 14.65 3.16
CA MET A 225 -12.90 15.98 2.58
C MET A 225 -12.14 15.91 1.26
N SER A 226 -11.09 15.11 1.18
CA SER A 226 -10.29 14.92 -0.05
C SER A 226 -11.14 14.34 -1.17
N TYR A 227 -12.06 13.47 -0.86
CA TYR A 227 -12.98 12.88 -1.83
C TYR A 227 -14.04 13.88 -2.34
N HIS A 228 -14.62 14.71 -1.48
CA HIS A 228 -15.70 15.63 -1.86
C HIS A 228 -15.19 16.98 -2.38
N PHE A 229 -14.07 17.46 -1.87
CA PHE A 229 -13.48 18.77 -2.21
C PHE A 229 -12.14 18.64 -2.95
N ARG A 230 -12.06 17.72 -3.92
CA ARG A 230 -10.84 17.31 -4.61
C ARG A 230 -9.95 18.46 -5.05
N VAL A 231 -10.51 19.40 -5.81
CA VAL A 231 -9.78 20.54 -6.38
C VAL A 231 -9.31 21.50 -5.30
N SER A 232 -10.17 21.82 -4.32
CA SER A 232 -9.84 22.76 -3.23
C SER A 232 -8.75 22.20 -2.32
N ILE A 233 -8.85 20.94 -1.95
CA ILE A 233 -7.82 20.25 -1.16
C ILE A 233 -6.52 20.11 -1.96
N GLY A 234 -6.58 19.77 -3.25
CA GLY A 234 -5.40 19.73 -4.12
C GLY A 234 -4.67 21.07 -4.18
N LYS A 235 -5.41 22.18 -4.35
CA LYS A 235 -4.84 23.55 -4.31
C LYS A 235 -4.22 23.87 -2.95
N LEU A 236 -4.87 23.46 -1.85
CA LEU A 236 -4.33 23.67 -0.50
C LEU A 236 -3.01 22.91 -0.30
N LEU A 237 -2.98 21.62 -0.65
CA LEU A 237 -1.77 20.78 -0.55
C LEU A 237 -0.62 21.35 -1.40
N THR A 238 -0.91 21.82 -2.61
CA THR A 238 0.06 22.48 -3.48
C THR A 238 0.67 23.71 -2.81
N ARG A 239 -0.16 24.60 -2.27
CA ARG A 239 0.32 25.82 -1.58
C ARG A 239 1.18 25.47 -0.35
N MET A 240 0.83 24.42 0.38
CA MET A 240 1.62 23.99 1.54
C MET A 240 2.98 23.45 1.10
N ALA A 241 3.03 22.62 0.07
CA ALA A 241 4.28 22.09 -0.48
C ALA A 241 5.18 23.20 -1.04
N ASP A 242 4.62 24.20 -1.72
CA ASP A 242 5.39 25.34 -2.25
C ASP A 242 5.98 26.21 -1.13
N ARG A 243 5.23 26.48 -0.07
CA ARG A 243 5.73 27.20 1.12
C ARG A 243 6.87 26.47 1.81
N ALA A 244 6.76 25.15 1.96
CA ALA A 244 7.81 24.33 2.56
C ALA A 244 9.10 24.34 1.71
N ARG A 245 8.99 24.33 0.39
CA ARG A 245 10.14 24.43 -0.53
C ARG A 245 10.84 25.78 -0.50
N GLN A 246 10.09 26.87 -0.23
CA GLN A 246 10.61 28.24 -0.18
C GLN A 246 11.27 28.59 1.16
N ASN A 247 11.12 27.78 2.19
CA ASN A 247 11.67 28.04 3.52
C ASN A 247 12.92 27.19 3.78
N PRO A 248 14.15 27.70 3.48
CA PRO A 248 15.39 26.92 3.50
C PRO A 248 15.89 26.56 4.92
N LYS A 249 15.22 27.03 5.97
CA LYS A 249 15.64 26.81 7.38
C LYS A 249 15.40 25.40 7.94
N GLN A 250 14.90 24.46 7.12
CA GLN A 250 14.62 23.08 7.55
C GLN A 250 15.51 22.02 6.86
N LYS A 251 16.63 22.44 6.28
CA LYS A 251 17.70 21.52 5.83
C LYS A 251 18.87 21.61 6.81
N GLY A 252 18.67 21.18 8.01
CA GLY A 252 19.69 20.97 9.02
C GLY A 252 19.59 19.57 9.58
#